data_64a9911cf33bd48949d7c4fc173ba02b
#
_entry.id   64a9911cf33bd48949d7c4fc173ba02b
#
_cell.length_a   1.000
_cell.length_b   1.000
_cell.length_c   1.000
_cell.angle_alpha   90.00
_cell.angle_beta   90.00
_cell.angle_gamma   90.00
#
_symmetry.space_group_name_H-M   'P 1'
#
loop_
_entity.id
_entity.type
_entity.pdbx_description
1 polymer ?
#
loop_
_entity_poly.entity_id
_entity_poly.type
_entity_poly.pdbx_seq_one_letter_code
_entity_poly.pdbx_strand_id
1 'polypeptide(L)'
;MGEVFHDEHVFEVQGLPVVVTGNLLADAIAHLPEGKRVVILLSYFLVMNDREISERLNVVRQTISKRRLTTLKELREYLMKEGFEWPDK
;
A
#
# COMPACT_ATOMS: atom_id res chain seq x y z
N MET A 1 28.76 -10.67 -5.75
CA MET A 1 28.47 -10.04 -5.51
C MET A 1 27.35 -9.88 -5.24
N GLY A 2 26.98 -9.75 -4.70
CA GLY A 2 25.76 -9.69 -4.32
C GLY A 2 24.99 -8.70 -5.03
N GLU A 3 23.78 -9.01 -5.22
CA GLU A 3 22.94 -8.11 -5.83
C GLU A 3 22.52 -7.12 -4.83
N VAL A 4 22.52 -5.91 -5.16
CA VAL A 4 22.06 -4.86 -4.29
C VAL A 4 20.76 -4.35 -4.90
N PHE A 5 19.67 -4.47 -4.16
CA PHE A 5 18.41 -4.01 -4.65
C PHE A 5 18.17 -2.61 -4.16
N HIS A 6 18.48 -1.65 -5.00
CA HIS A 6 18.37 -0.24 -4.62
C HIS A 6 16.92 0.25 -4.59
N ASP A 7 16.01 -0.57 -5.10
CA ASP A 7 14.63 -0.13 -5.16
C ASP A 7 13.75 -0.77 -4.10
N GLU A 8 14.35 -1.31 -3.05
CA GLU A 8 13.59 -1.82 -1.94
C GLU A 8 13.41 -0.74 -0.90
N HIS A 9 12.19 -0.58 -0.43
CA HIS A 9 11.86 0.44 0.57
C HIS A 9 11.09 -0.22 1.70
N VAL A 10 11.42 0.13 2.92
CA VAL A 10 10.77 -0.46 4.08
C VAL A 10 9.84 0.55 4.73
N PHE A 11 8.59 0.20 4.85
CA PHE A 11 7.62 1.00 5.57
C PHE A 11 7.30 0.29 6.87
N GLU A 12 7.07 1.06 7.91
CA GLU A 12 6.70 0.46 9.17
C GLU A 12 5.22 0.73 9.42
N VAL A 13 4.46 -0.34 9.63
CA VAL A 13 3.03 -0.23 9.84
C VAL A 13 2.67 -0.99 11.09
N GLN A 14 2.17 -0.30 12.09
CA GLN A 14 1.76 -0.94 13.34
C GLN A 14 2.88 -1.81 13.92
N GLY A 15 4.10 -1.34 13.79
CA GLY A 15 5.24 -2.07 14.30
C GLY A 15 5.74 -3.17 13.40
N LEU A 16 5.14 -3.33 12.22
CA LEU A 16 5.51 -4.37 11.29
C LEU A 16 6.24 -3.78 10.11
N PRO A 17 7.37 -4.36 9.72
CA PRO A 17 8.08 -3.88 8.55
C PRO A 17 7.43 -4.42 7.28
N VAL A 18 7.28 -3.57 6.29
CA VAL A 18 6.70 -3.95 5.01
C VAL A 18 7.67 -3.52 3.92
N VAL A 19 8.14 -4.46 3.14
CA VAL A 19 9.08 -4.17 2.07
C VAL A 19 8.32 -3.96 0.77
N VAL A 20 8.51 -2.80 0.17
CA VAL A 20 7.91 -2.47 -1.11
C VAL A 20 9.03 -2.36 -2.13
N THR A 21 8.95 -3.17 -3.18
CA THR A 21 9.94 -3.16 -4.23
C THR A 21 9.47 -2.27 -5.37
N GLY A 22 10.37 -1.42 -5.85
CA GLY A 22 10.04 -0.52 -6.93
C GLY A 22 9.98 0.91 -6.45
N ASN A 23 10.83 1.77 -7.02
CA ASN A 23 10.91 3.16 -6.57
C ASN A 23 9.63 3.92 -6.83
N LEU A 24 9.02 3.72 -8.00
CA LEU A 24 7.81 4.45 -8.33
C LEU A 24 6.66 4.05 -7.42
N LEU A 25 6.52 2.75 -7.17
CA LEU A 25 5.46 2.27 -6.31
C LEU A 25 5.64 2.76 -4.88
N ALA A 26 6.87 2.68 -4.37
CA ALA A 26 7.14 3.15 -3.02
C ALA A 26 6.88 4.65 -2.90
N ASP A 27 7.24 5.39 -3.93
CA ASP A 27 7.00 6.83 -3.97
C ASP A 27 5.51 7.13 -3.92
N ALA A 28 4.75 6.39 -4.71
CA ALA A 28 3.31 6.57 -4.75
C ALA A 28 2.68 6.29 -3.39
N ILE A 29 3.12 5.22 -2.75
CA ILE A 29 2.60 4.85 -1.44
C ILE A 29 2.99 5.90 -0.41
N ALA A 30 4.21 6.41 -0.48
CA ALA A 30 4.68 7.41 0.45
C ALA A 30 3.89 8.71 0.36
N HIS A 31 3.32 8.99 -0.80
CA HIS A 31 2.54 10.20 -1.00
C HIS A 31 1.12 10.11 -0.45
N LEU A 32 0.69 8.91 -0.10
CA LEU A 32 -0.66 8.74 0.43
C LEU A 32 -0.75 9.27 1.87
N PRO A 33 -1.91 9.80 2.26
CA PRO A 33 -2.11 10.12 3.67
C PRO A 33 -1.95 8.87 4.51
N GLU A 34 -1.57 9.07 5.75
CA GLU A 34 -1.24 7.94 6.60
C GLU A 34 -2.36 6.91 6.71
N GLY A 35 -3.58 7.37 6.88
CA GLY A 35 -4.70 6.43 7.00
C GLY A 35 -4.88 5.54 5.80
N LYS A 36 -4.66 6.10 4.62
CA LYS A 36 -4.78 5.34 3.38
C LYS A 36 -3.56 4.44 3.17
N ARG A 37 -2.39 4.97 3.48
CA ARG A 37 -1.16 4.20 3.32
C ARG A 37 -1.19 2.94 4.17
N VAL A 38 -1.63 3.08 5.42
CA VAL A 38 -1.69 1.94 6.32
C VAL A 38 -2.62 0.86 5.77
N VAL A 39 -3.78 1.25 5.29
CA VAL A 39 -4.74 0.27 4.77
C VAL A 39 -4.16 -0.47 3.57
N ILE A 40 -3.51 0.23 2.66
CA ILE A 40 -2.93 -0.41 1.49
C ILE A 40 -1.81 -1.36 1.89
N LEU A 41 -0.94 -0.95 2.80
CA LEU A 41 0.16 -1.79 3.21
C LEU A 41 -0.33 -3.05 3.92
N LEU A 42 -1.32 -2.91 4.78
CA LEU A 42 -1.86 -4.08 5.47
C LEU A 42 -2.61 -5.01 4.52
N SER A 43 -3.33 -4.42 3.57
CA SER A 43 -4.16 -5.20 2.68
C SER A 43 -3.37 -5.94 1.62
N TYR A 44 -2.52 -5.23 0.91
CA TYR A 44 -1.87 -5.81 -0.25
C TYR A 44 -0.48 -6.35 0.00
N PHE A 45 0.20 -5.87 1.00
CA PHE A 45 1.54 -6.36 1.27
C PHE A 45 1.57 -7.35 2.41
N LEU A 46 0.72 -7.18 3.41
CA LEU A 46 0.63 -8.15 4.50
C LEU A 46 -0.58 -9.06 4.33
N VAL A 47 -1.32 -8.86 3.27
CA VAL A 47 -2.42 -9.75 2.88
C VAL A 47 -3.47 -9.93 3.97
N MET A 48 -3.80 -8.86 4.64
CA MET A 48 -4.85 -8.90 5.64
C MET A 48 -6.19 -8.61 4.98
N ASN A 49 -7.24 -9.28 5.43
CA ASN A 49 -8.55 -8.99 4.91
C ASN A 49 -9.15 -7.79 5.66
N ASP A 50 -10.30 -7.30 5.19
CA ASP A 50 -10.89 -6.11 5.75
C ASP A 50 -11.23 -6.26 7.23
N ARG A 51 -11.64 -7.45 7.62
CA ARG A 51 -11.98 -7.70 9.01
C ARG A 51 -10.76 -7.60 9.89
N GLU A 52 -9.66 -8.20 9.45
CA GLU A 52 -8.42 -8.16 10.24
C GLU A 52 -7.91 -6.73 10.38
N ILE A 53 -7.98 -5.97 9.28
CA ILE A 53 -7.54 -4.58 9.31
C ILE A 53 -8.44 -3.76 10.23
N SER A 54 -9.73 -4.01 10.13
CA SER A 54 -10.72 -3.34 10.97
C SER A 54 -10.42 -3.53 12.44
N GLU A 55 -10.13 -4.75 12.82
CA GLU A 55 -9.84 -5.06 14.21
C GLU A 55 -8.52 -4.44 14.65
N ARG A 56 -7.54 -4.49 13.77
CA ARG A 56 -6.23 -3.97 14.12
C ARG A 56 -6.21 -2.45 14.27
N LEU A 57 -6.95 -1.77 13.39
CA LEU A 57 -6.99 -0.32 13.42
C LEU A 57 -8.14 0.24 14.24
N ASN A 58 -9.01 -0.63 14.72
CA ASN A 58 -10.17 -0.24 15.50
C ASN A 58 -11.06 0.69 14.67
N VAL A 59 -11.30 0.32 13.44
CA VAL A 59 -12.12 1.08 12.51
C VAL A 59 -13.15 0.14 11.90
N VAL A 60 -14.34 0.65 11.65
CA VAL A 60 -15.44 -0.15 11.10
C VAL A 60 -15.04 -0.78 9.78
N ARG A 61 -15.44 -2.03 9.58
CA ARG A 61 -15.08 -2.79 8.39
C ARG A 61 -15.49 -2.11 7.09
N GLN A 62 -16.66 -1.50 7.07
CA GLN A 62 -17.11 -0.80 5.88
C GLN A 62 -16.20 0.36 5.52
N THR A 63 -15.71 1.04 6.54
CA THR A 63 -14.78 2.14 6.33
C THR A 63 -13.47 1.63 5.74
N ILE A 64 -13.00 0.49 6.22
CA ILE A 64 -11.78 -0.12 5.70
C ILE A 64 -11.95 -0.48 4.23
N SER A 65 -13.06 -1.14 3.91
CA SER A 65 -13.32 -1.56 2.54
C SER A 65 -13.38 -0.38 1.59
N LYS A 66 -14.09 0.65 1.99
CA LYS A 66 -14.23 1.84 1.18
C LYS A 66 -12.88 2.54 0.99
N ARG A 67 -12.14 2.65 2.09
CA ARG A 67 -10.83 3.30 2.06
C ARG A 67 -9.85 2.53 1.18
N ARG A 68 -9.90 1.20 1.26
CA ARG A 68 -9.04 0.36 0.44
C ARG A 68 -9.31 0.58 -1.04
N LEU A 69 -10.58 0.59 -1.43
CA LEU A 69 -10.94 0.76 -2.83
C LEU A 69 -10.60 2.16 -3.34
N THR A 70 -10.90 3.17 -2.54
CA THR A 70 -10.59 4.54 -2.93
C THR A 70 -9.08 4.74 -3.06
N THR A 71 -8.33 4.20 -2.12
CA THR A 71 -6.89 4.35 -2.13
C THR A 71 -6.27 3.62 -3.31
N LEU A 72 -6.78 2.44 -3.62
CA LEU A 72 -6.27 1.69 -4.75
C LEU A 72 -6.48 2.48 -6.05
N LYS A 73 -7.63 3.10 -6.17
CA LYS A 73 -7.91 3.91 -7.34
C LYS A 73 -6.95 5.10 -7.44
N GLU A 74 -6.74 5.79 -6.33
CA GLU A 74 -5.83 6.93 -6.32
C GLU A 74 -4.40 6.51 -6.64
N LEU A 75 -3.99 5.38 -6.09
CA LEU A 75 -2.65 4.87 -6.32
C LEU A 75 -2.46 4.51 -7.78
N ARG A 76 -3.46 3.85 -8.35
CA ARG A 76 -3.42 3.49 -9.74
C ARG A 76 -3.33 4.71 -10.65
N GLU A 77 -4.12 5.73 -10.35
CA GLU A 77 -4.10 6.95 -11.14
C GLU A 77 -2.75 7.64 -11.07
N TYR A 78 -2.18 7.68 -9.88
CA TYR A 78 -0.88 8.28 -9.70
C TYR A 78 0.18 7.54 -10.52
N LEU A 79 0.16 6.22 -10.45
CA LEU A 79 1.16 5.42 -11.16
C LEU A 79 1.00 5.54 -12.67
N MET A 80 -0.22 5.56 -13.15
CA MET A 80 -0.46 5.68 -14.57
C MET A 80 -0.04 7.04 -15.09
N LYS A 81 -0.23 8.05 -14.27
CA LYS A 81 0.16 9.38 -14.63
C LYS A 81 1.67 9.50 -14.76
N GLU A 82 2.39 8.71 -13.96
CA GLU A 82 3.85 8.72 -14.00
C GLU A 82 4.40 7.75 -15.03
N GLY A 83 3.54 7.14 -15.83
CA GLY A 83 3.98 6.28 -16.90
C GLY A 83 4.05 4.80 -16.56
N PHE A 84 3.60 4.44 -15.36
CA PHE A 84 3.61 3.06 -14.95
C PHE A 84 2.47 2.31 -15.64
N GLU A 85 2.76 1.12 -16.15
CA GLU A 85 1.73 0.30 -16.75
C GLU A 85 1.12 -0.59 -15.71
N TRP A 86 -0.15 -0.36 -15.38
CA TRP A 86 -0.83 -1.16 -14.39
C TRP A 86 -1.17 -2.52 -14.99
N PRO A 87 -0.80 -3.58 -14.33
CA PRO A 87 -1.13 -4.90 -14.85
C PRO A 87 -2.61 -5.12 -14.67
N ASP A 88 -3.25 -5.15 -15.80
CA ASP A 88 -4.63 -5.27 -15.80
C ASP A 88 -5.05 -6.63 -15.74
N LYS A 89 -5.51 -7.09 -14.97
CA LYS A 89 -5.98 -8.30 -14.99
C LYS A 89 -6.04 -8.94 -14.20
#